data_39d62664f10cdb737e0c493c6b793d7c
#
_entry.id   39d62664f10cdb737e0c493c6b793d7c
#
_cell.length_a   1.000
_cell.length_b   1.000
_cell.length_c   1.000
_cell.angle_alpha   90.00
_cell.angle_beta   90.00
_cell.angle_gamma   90.00
#
_symmetry.space_group_name_H-M   'P 1'
#
loop_
_entity.id
_entity.type
_entity.pdbx_description
1 polymer ?
#
loop_
_entity_poly.entity_id
_entity_poly.type
_entity_poly.pdbx_seq_one_letter_code
_entity_poly.pdbx_strand_id
1 'polypeptide(L)'
;MKLSVIIPTLNAERWITRQLDMLLVQTVEPEIIVIDSGSVDATLDIVARYAERIRLLQIPHESFDHGGTRDFALRQSTGDLVCFFTQDALPTDERCLEKLLSAFSFPDIAAAFGRQIARPDAPEYEKLTRAFNYPDQPRVWREEDIPRYGVKSYFFSNVCAAYRRDVYLAVGGFDTPIISNEDMMMAAKLLHAGYALAYAPDAAVVHSHRYTLEEELRRNIRIGKVLEQYRERLTDTDAETEGWRMLRYVGGELVRQRCYGELISFCIHAAVRYMGNRVGRRTGKMRS
;
A
#
# COMPACT_ATOMS: atom_id res chain seq x y z
N MET A 1 4.65 -18.82 -14.19
CA MET A 1 5.21 -17.48 -13.88
C MET A 1 5.90 -17.59 -12.55
N LYS A 2 7.14 -17.13 -12.45
CA LYS A 2 7.91 -17.07 -11.23
C LYS A 2 7.51 -15.85 -10.41
N LEU A 3 7.39 -15.97 -9.08
CA LEU A 3 7.02 -14.89 -8.19
C LEU A 3 8.19 -14.51 -7.30
N SER A 4 8.48 -13.22 -7.17
CA SER A 4 9.32 -12.67 -6.09
C SER A 4 8.47 -11.85 -5.13
N VAL A 5 8.69 -12.02 -3.82
CA VAL A 5 8.10 -11.21 -2.76
C VAL A 5 9.18 -10.34 -2.14
N ILE A 6 8.97 -9.03 -2.09
CA ILE A 6 9.90 -8.04 -1.56
C ILE A 6 9.31 -7.38 -0.32
N ILE A 7 10.08 -7.37 0.77
CA ILE A 7 9.67 -6.83 2.06
C ILE A 7 10.69 -5.77 2.49
N PRO A 8 10.43 -4.47 2.28
CA PRO A 8 11.22 -3.42 2.92
C PRO A 8 11.03 -3.44 4.43
N THR A 9 12.14 -3.41 5.17
CA THR A 9 12.14 -3.49 6.63
C THR A 9 12.95 -2.38 7.29
N LEU A 10 12.45 -1.94 8.44
CA LEU A 10 13.15 -1.10 9.41
C LEU A 10 12.55 -1.35 10.81
N ASN A 11 13.34 -1.89 11.73
CA ASN A 11 12.92 -2.21 13.09
C ASN A 11 11.63 -3.03 13.13
N ALA A 12 11.66 -4.20 12.47
CA ALA A 12 10.52 -5.07 12.23
C ALA A 12 10.44 -6.27 13.19
N GLU A 13 11.25 -6.32 14.27
CA GLU A 13 11.36 -7.49 15.18
C GLU A 13 10.00 -8.01 15.65
N ARG A 14 9.03 -7.10 15.84
CA ARG A 14 7.68 -7.43 16.28
C ARG A 14 6.87 -8.26 15.28
N TRP A 15 7.17 -8.12 13.99
CA TRP A 15 6.30 -8.62 12.91
C TRP A 15 6.95 -9.66 12.03
N ILE A 16 8.27 -9.51 11.79
CA ILE A 16 8.96 -10.18 10.68
C ILE A 16 8.94 -11.71 10.79
N THR A 17 9.06 -12.28 12.01
CA THR A 17 8.96 -13.73 12.23
C THR A 17 7.64 -14.26 11.65
N ARG A 18 6.53 -13.73 12.16
CA ARG A 18 5.19 -14.19 11.77
C ARG A 18 4.92 -13.96 10.28
N GLN A 19 5.42 -12.86 9.73
CA GLN A 19 5.26 -12.57 8.31
C GLN A 19 6.02 -13.56 7.44
N LEU A 20 7.28 -13.85 7.76
CA LEU A 20 8.08 -14.83 7.02
C LEU A 20 7.49 -16.24 7.14
N ASP A 21 7.06 -16.66 8.33
CA ASP A 21 6.40 -17.96 8.51
C ASP A 21 5.16 -18.08 7.61
N MET A 22 4.31 -17.05 7.57
CA MET A 22 3.11 -17.04 6.73
C MET A 22 3.41 -17.00 5.22
N LEU A 23 4.50 -16.36 4.81
CA LEU A 23 4.90 -16.33 3.40
C LEU A 23 5.57 -17.63 2.96
N LEU A 24 6.24 -18.33 3.86
CA LEU A 24 6.90 -19.61 3.57
C LEU A 24 5.95 -20.82 3.48
N VAL A 25 4.71 -20.69 3.97
CA VAL A 25 3.66 -21.73 3.88
C VAL A 25 2.64 -21.44 2.77
N GLN A 26 2.85 -20.42 1.95
CA GLN A 26 1.94 -20.13 0.84
C GLN A 26 1.91 -21.26 -0.19
N THR A 27 0.75 -21.49 -0.81
CA THR A 27 0.56 -22.50 -1.88
C THR A 27 1.38 -22.21 -3.14
N VAL A 28 1.77 -20.96 -3.34
CA VAL A 28 2.73 -20.55 -4.35
C VAL A 28 4.06 -20.26 -3.66
N GLU A 29 5.11 -20.96 -4.05
CA GLU A 29 6.45 -20.78 -3.49
C GLU A 29 7.16 -19.56 -4.13
N PRO A 30 7.35 -18.44 -3.41
CA PRO A 30 8.01 -17.26 -3.94
C PRO A 30 9.52 -17.24 -3.66
N GLU A 31 10.28 -16.53 -4.49
CA GLU A 31 11.56 -15.98 -4.06
C GLU A 31 11.28 -14.85 -3.04
N ILE A 32 11.73 -14.99 -1.79
CA ILE A 32 11.51 -13.96 -0.76
C ILE A 32 12.77 -13.12 -0.62
N ILE A 33 12.63 -11.80 -0.74
CA ILE A 33 13.70 -10.81 -0.56
C ILE A 33 13.30 -9.85 0.55
N VAL A 34 14.04 -9.86 1.64
CA VAL A 34 13.95 -8.83 2.68
C VAL A 34 14.99 -7.77 2.35
N ILE A 35 14.58 -6.50 2.28
CA ILE A 35 15.50 -5.37 2.13
C ILE A 35 15.44 -4.49 3.38
N ASP A 36 16.52 -4.57 4.17
CA ASP A 36 16.63 -3.85 5.43
C ASP A 36 17.32 -2.49 5.24
N SER A 37 16.74 -1.46 5.84
CA SER A 37 17.22 -0.07 5.75
C SER A 37 17.86 0.42 7.06
N GLY A 38 18.69 -0.45 7.68
CA GLY A 38 19.49 -0.09 8.86
C GLY A 38 18.74 -0.33 10.18
N SER A 39 18.09 -1.48 10.33
CA SER A 39 17.49 -1.89 11.61
C SER A 39 18.53 -1.99 12.73
N VAL A 40 18.14 -1.53 13.92
CA VAL A 40 18.97 -1.54 15.15
C VAL A 40 18.38 -2.43 16.26
N ASP A 41 17.21 -3.03 16.00
CA ASP A 41 16.55 -4.03 16.86
C ASP A 41 16.93 -5.46 16.45
N ALA A 42 16.21 -6.47 16.92
CA ALA A 42 16.48 -7.87 16.60
C ALA A 42 16.08 -8.29 15.16
N THR A 43 15.67 -7.37 14.29
CA THR A 43 15.21 -7.69 12.92
C THR A 43 16.22 -8.53 12.16
N LEU A 44 17.49 -8.10 12.10
CA LEU A 44 18.53 -8.79 11.33
C LEU A 44 18.83 -10.19 11.89
N ASP A 45 18.88 -10.33 13.22
CA ASP A 45 19.09 -11.63 13.88
C ASP A 45 17.94 -12.60 13.60
N ILE A 46 16.71 -12.10 13.53
CA ILE A 46 15.55 -12.91 13.18
C ILE A 46 15.65 -13.34 11.72
N VAL A 47 15.90 -12.40 10.80
CA VAL A 47 15.97 -12.67 9.35
C VAL A 47 17.09 -13.68 9.03
N ALA A 48 18.22 -13.61 9.75
CA ALA A 48 19.34 -14.56 9.59
C ALA A 48 18.95 -16.04 9.85
N ARG A 49 17.93 -16.30 10.67
CA ARG A 49 17.42 -17.67 10.91
C ARG A 49 16.73 -18.28 9.70
N TYR A 50 16.38 -17.46 8.72
CA TYR A 50 15.71 -17.87 7.47
C TYR A 50 16.65 -17.83 6.26
N ALA A 51 17.97 -17.67 6.44
CA ALA A 51 18.95 -17.44 5.38
C ALA A 51 18.98 -18.51 4.28
N GLU A 52 18.55 -19.75 4.57
CA GLU A 52 18.44 -20.82 3.56
C GLU A 52 17.19 -20.68 2.66
N ARG A 53 16.19 -19.90 3.08
CA ARG A 53 14.88 -19.77 2.43
C ARG A 53 14.60 -18.39 1.86
N ILE A 54 15.34 -17.38 2.32
CA ILE A 54 15.13 -15.98 1.95
C ILE A 54 16.46 -15.31 1.60
N ARG A 55 16.39 -14.23 0.83
CA ARG A 55 17.53 -13.39 0.49
C ARG A 55 17.45 -12.06 1.25
N LEU A 56 18.49 -11.72 1.99
CA LEU A 56 18.62 -10.43 2.67
C LEU A 56 19.43 -9.47 1.79
N LEU A 57 18.86 -8.28 1.56
CA LEU A 57 19.55 -7.11 1.05
C LEU A 57 19.61 -6.06 2.16
N GLN A 58 20.67 -5.27 2.19
CA GLN A 58 20.83 -4.18 3.16
C GLN A 58 21.21 -2.90 2.45
N ILE A 59 20.62 -1.79 2.89
CA ILE A 59 20.95 -0.44 2.45
C ILE A 59 21.17 0.46 3.67
N PRO A 60 22.01 1.50 3.56
CA PRO A 60 22.14 2.51 4.62
C PRO A 60 20.79 3.19 4.88
N HIS A 61 20.54 3.56 6.14
CA HIS A 61 19.29 4.21 6.55
C HIS A 61 19.01 5.50 5.76
N GLU A 62 20.02 6.30 5.54
CA GLU A 62 19.95 7.56 4.79
C GLU A 62 19.67 7.38 3.29
N SER A 63 19.87 6.17 2.76
CA SER A 63 19.56 5.82 1.36
C SER A 63 18.11 5.36 1.17
N PHE A 64 17.33 5.27 2.26
CA PHE A 64 15.94 4.81 2.17
C PHE A 64 15.08 5.82 1.39
N ASP A 65 14.40 5.33 0.39
CA ASP A 65 13.34 6.00 -0.35
C ASP A 65 12.21 5.01 -0.64
N HIS A 66 10.95 5.44 -0.49
CA HIS A 66 9.82 4.52 -0.65
C HIS A 66 9.76 3.85 -2.03
N GLY A 67 10.02 4.61 -3.09
CA GLY A 67 10.08 4.09 -4.46
C GLY A 67 11.42 3.43 -4.76
N GLY A 68 12.54 4.14 -4.48
CA GLY A 68 13.89 3.70 -4.83
C GLY A 68 14.32 2.40 -4.16
N THR A 69 13.99 2.21 -2.88
CA THR A 69 14.28 0.97 -2.15
C THR A 69 13.57 -0.24 -2.77
N ARG A 70 12.29 -0.07 -3.12
CA ARG A 70 11.51 -1.12 -3.79
C ARG A 70 12.02 -1.40 -5.21
N ASP A 71 12.33 -0.36 -5.98
CA ASP A 71 12.88 -0.47 -7.34
C ASP A 71 14.23 -1.19 -7.32
N PHE A 72 15.11 -0.84 -6.39
CA PHE A 72 16.40 -1.51 -6.22
C PHE A 72 16.20 -3.01 -5.95
N ALA A 73 15.35 -3.39 -5.01
CA ALA A 73 15.11 -4.79 -4.69
C ALA A 73 14.41 -5.54 -5.85
N LEU A 74 13.49 -4.88 -6.58
CA LEU A 74 12.84 -5.45 -7.76
C LEU A 74 13.87 -5.78 -8.86
N ARG A 75 14.83 -4.89 -9.12
CA ARG A 75 15.89 -5.14 -10.10
C ARG A 75 16.79 -6.31 -9.73
N GLN A 76 16.93 -6.59 -8.42
CA GLN A 76 17.68 -7.74 -7.90
C GLN A 76 16.85 -9.05 -7.87
N SER A 77 15.54 -8.97 -8.07
CA SER A 77 14.64 -10.13 -8.07
C SER A 77 14.65 -10.87 -9.40
N THR A 78 14.16 -12.10 -9.41
CA THR A 78 14.15 -12.98 -10.59
C THR A 78 12.74 -13.34 -11.07
N GLY A 79 11.69 -12.90 -10.37
CA GLY A 79 10.30 -13.21 -10.70
C GLY A 79 9.79 -12.48 -11.94
N ASP A 80 8.90 -13.12 -12.70
CA ASP A 80 8.11 -12.49 -13.76
C ASP A 80 7.06 -11.55 -13.17
N LEU A 81 6.56 -11.91 -11.98
CA LEU A 81 5.72 -11.10 -11.13
C LEU A 81 6.48 -10.74 -9.85
N VAL A 82 6.40 -9.49 -9.45
CA VAL A 82 7.02 -8.99 -8.21
C VAL A 82 5.95 -8.46 -7.28
N CYS A 83 5.87 -9.05 -6.09
CA CYS A 83 4.93 -8.67 -5.06
C CYS A 83 5.64 -7.90 -3.94
N PHE A 84 5.11 -6.75 -3.56
CA PHE A 84 5.54 -6.00 -2.38
C PHE A 84 4.63 -6.30 -1.20
N PHE A 85 5.25 -6.45 -0.03
CA PHE A 85 4.59 -6.46 1.27
C PHE A 85 5.21 -5.41 2.18
N THR A 86 4.39 -4.72 2.99
CA THR A 86 4.94 -3.98 4.14
C THR A 86 5.28 -4.96 5.26
N GLN A 87 6.27 -4.62 6.09
CA GLN A 87 6.81 -5.50 7.16
C GLN A 87 5.78 -5.98 8.19
N ASP A 88 4.62 -5.36 8.25
CA ASP A 88 3.54 -5.61 9.22
C ASP A 88 2.24 -6.10 8.57
N ALA A 89 2.26 -6.41 7.28
CA ALA A 89 1.15 -7.00 6.55
C ALA A 89 1.21 -8.54 6.66
N LEU A 90 0.21 -9.13 7.32
CA LEU A 90 0.16 -10.57 7.53
C LEU A 90 -0.90 -11.20 6.61
N PRO A 91 -0.54 -12.11 5.70
CA PRO A 91 -1.51 -12.90 4.96
C PRO A 91 -2.54 -13.56 5.89
N THR A 92 -3.81 -13.58 5.49
CA THR A 92 -4.87 -14.20 6.31
C THR A 92 -4.89 -15.71 6.21
N ASP A 93 -4.36 -16.26 5.12
CA ASP A 93 -4.31 -17.69 4.84
C ASP A 93 -3.15 -18.05 3.89
N GLU A 94 -2.92 -19.35 3.70
CA GLU A 94 -1.86 -19.91 2.84
C GLU A 94 -2.09 -19.72 1.33
N ARG A 95 -3.26 -19.27 0.91
CA ARG A 95 -3.62 -19.02 -0.50
C ARG A 95 -3.61 -17.53 -0.88
N CYS A 96 -3.16 -16.66 0.01
CA CYS A 96 -3.19 -15.22 -0.24
C CYS A 96 -2.45 -14.84 -1.52
N LEU A 97 -1.23 -15.37 -1.74
CA LEU A 97 -0.47 -15.11 -2.96
C LEU A 97 -1.16 -15.71 -4.21
N GLU A 98 -1.66 -16.93 -4.14
CA GLU A 98 -2.40 -17.57 -5.23
C GLU A 98 -3.60 -16.71 -5.66
N LYS A 99 -4.39 -16.23 -4.68
CA LYS A 99 -5.54 -15.36 -4.93
C LYS A 99 -5.13 -14.03 -5.57
N LEU A 100 -4.02 -13.43 -5.12
CA LEU A 100 -3.49 -12.20 -5.71
C LEU A 100 -3.06 -12.43 -7.17
N LEU A 101 -2.36 -13.53 -7.43
CA LEU A 101 -1.85 -13.87 -8.76
C LEU A 101 -2.95 -14.21 -9.75
N SER A 102 -4.11 -14.68 -9.30
CA SER A 102 -5.25 -14.99 -10.16
C SER A 102 -5.73 -13.79 -10.98
N ALA A 103 -5.51 -12.58 -10.49
CA ALA A 103 -5.82 -11.34 -11.21
C ALA A 103 -5.06 -11.23 -12.54
N PHE A 104 -3.86 -11.80 -12.64
CA PHE A 104 -3.01 -11.76 -13.84
C PHE A 104 -3.37 -12.76 -14.93
N SER A 105 -4.49 -13.48 -14.80
CA SER A 105 -5.05 -14.28 -15.87
C SER A 105 -5.48 -13.44 -17.08
N PHE A 106 -5.72 -12.16 -16.90
CA PHE A 106 -5.97 -11.21 -17.97
C PHE A 106 -4.67 -10.50 -18.36
N PRO A 107 -4.28 -10.51 -19.65
CA PRO A 107 -2.97 -10.02 -20.09
C PRO A 107 -2.80 -8.50 -19.97
N ASP A 108 -3.89 -7.73 -19.97
CA ASP A 108 -3.90 -6.27 -19.83
C ASP A 108 -3.70 -5.79 -18.38
N ILE A 109 -3.85 -6.68 -17.38
CA ILE A 109 -3.60 -6.33 -15.98
C ILE A 109 -2.10 -6.26 -15.72
N ALA A 110 -1.61 -5.05 -15.47
CA ALA A 110 -0.20 -4.78 -15.16
C ALA A 110 0.12 -4.89 -13.66
N ALA A 111 -0.84 -4.57 -12.81
CA ALA A 111 -0.68 -4.65 -11.36
C ALA A 111 -1.98 -5.02 -10.65
N ALA A 112 -1.85 -5.69 -9.51
CA ALA A 112 -2.97 -6.07 -8.66
C ALA A 112 -2.63 -5.85 -7.19
N PHE A 113 -3.63 -5.48 -6.37
CA PHE A 113 -3.44 -5.34 -4.93
C PHE A 113 -4.53 -6.05 -4.13
N GLY A 114 -4.15 -6.49 -2.93
CA GLY A 114 -5.00 -7.26 -2.04
C GLY A 114 -5.80 -6.40 -1.07
N ARG A 115 -6.70 -7.05 -0.35
CA ARG A 115 -7.57 -6.47 0.67
C ARG A 115 -6.81 -6.29 1.97
N GLN A 116 -6.90 -5.08 2.56
CA GLN A 116 -6.43 -4.84 3.91
C GLN A 116 -7.58 -4.98 4.91
N ILE A 117 -7.38 -5.82 5.91
CA ILE A 117 -8.32 -6.04 7.02
C ILE A 117 -7.69 -5.45 8.29
N ALA A 118 -8.49 -4.70 9.04
CA ALA A 118 -8.05 -4.20 10.34
C ALA A 118 -7.87 -5.36 11.34
N ARG A 119 -6.96 -5.19 12.29
CA ARG A 119 -6.80 -6.16 13.38
C ARG A 119 -8.09 -6.28 14.21
N PRO A 120 -8.36 -7.44 14.83
CA PRO A 120 -9.55 -7.62 15.66
C PRO A 120 -9.66 -6.60 16.81
N ASP A 121 -8.52 -6.20 17.38
CA ASP A 121 -8.40 -5.22 18.48
C ASP A 121 -8.35 -3.75 18.00
N ALA A 122 -8.50 -3.51 16.71
CA ALA A 122 -8.54 -2.15 16.16
C ALA A 122 -9.85 -1.43 16.56
N PRO A 123 -9.80 -0.07 16.69
CA PRO A 123 -10.99 0.73 16.89
C PRO A 123 -12.04 0.49 15.80
N GLU A 124 -13.31 0.62 16.14
CA GLU A 124 -14.40 0.35 15.18
C GLU A 124 -14.35 1.30 13.97
N TYR A 125 -14.00 2.58 14.19
CA TYR A 125 -13.84 3.51 13.07
C TYR A 125 -12.73 3.11 12.09
N GLU A 126 -11.65 2.42 12.56
CA GLU A 126 -10.61 1.91 11.69
C GLU A 126 -11.12 0.73 10.85
N LYS A 127 -11.84 -0.22 11.48
CA LYS A 127 -12.47 -1.35 10.79
C LYS A 127 -13.42 -0.88 9.69
N LEU A 128 -14.27 0.09 10.00
CA LEU A 128 -15.19 0.69 9.04
C LEU A 128 -14.46 1.45 7.91
N THR A 129 -13.39 2.18 8.24
CA THR A 129 -12.55 2.87 7.25
C THR A 129 -11.88 1.86 6.31
N ARG A 130 -11.39 0.72 6.83
CA ARG A 130 -10.85 -0.37 6.01
C ARG A 130 -11.93 -0.99 5.13
N ALA A 131 -13.10 -1.30 5.67
CA ALA A 131 -14.22 -1.84 4.90
C ALA A 131 -14.67 -0.90 3.77
N PHE A 132 -14.65 0.42 4.00
CA PHE A 132 -14.95 1.41 2.96
C PHE A 132 -13.92 1.43 1.83
N ASN A 133 -12.63 1.38 2.17
CA ASN A 133 -11.54 1.46 1.19
C ASN A 133 -11.27 0.13 0.49
N TYR A 134 -11.53 -0.98 1.17
CA TYR A 134 -11.25 -2.34 0.71
C TYR A 134 -12.52 -3.21 0.81
N PRO A 135 -13.53 -2.97 -0.04
CA PRO A 135 -14.76 -3.76 -0.08
C PRO A 135 -14.47 -5.21 -0.45
N ASP A 136 -15.46 -6.09 -0.30
CA ASP A 136 -15.36 -7.52 -0.62
C ASP A 136 -15.59 -7.84 -2.12
N GLN A 137 -15.86 -6.84 -2.93
CA GLN A 137 -16.10 -7.00 -4.37
C GLN A 137 -14.84 -6.72 -5.19
N PRO A 138 -14.45 -7.63 -6.11
CA PRO A 138 -13.32 -7.40 -7.01
C PRO A 138 -13.60 -6.25 -7.97
N ARG A 139 -12.52 -5.61 -8.41
CA ARG A 139 -12.61 -4.51 -9.35
C ARG A 139 -11.39 -4.45 -10.25
N VAL A 140 -11.63 -4.01 -11.49
CA VAL A 140 -10.58 -3.64 -12.44
C VAL A 140 -10.79 -2.18 -12.81
N TRP A 141 -9.71 -1.41 -12.84
CA TRP A 141 -9.70 -0.03 -13.32
C TRP A 141 -8.89 0.07 -14.60
N ARG A 142 -9.41 0.89 -15.52
CA ARG A 142 -8.76 1.30 -16.76
C ARG A 142 -8.73 2.81 -16.86
N GLU A 143 -7.99 3.36 -17.79
CA GLU A 143 -7.91 4.82 -18.00
C GLU A 143 -9.29 5.44 -18.22
N GLU A 144 -10.17 4.75 -18.96
CA GLU A 144 -11.56 5.17 -19.23
C GLU A 144 -12.43 5.31 -17.97
N ASP A 145 -12.02 4.74 -16.86
CA ASP A 145 -12.72 4.85 -15.56
C ASP A 145 -12.40 6.15 -14.82
N ILE A 146 -11.31 6.83 -15.16
CA ILE A 146 -10.82 8.02 -14.45
C ILE A 146 -11.89 9.13 -14.37
N PRO A 147 -12.60 9.52 -15.46
CA PRO A 147 -13.61 10.56 -15.38
C PRO A 147 -14.79 10.22 -14.45
N ARG A 148 -15.08 8.92 -14.29
CA ARG A 148 -16.18 8.45 -13.44
C ARG A 148 -15.84 8.33 -11.97
N TYR A 149 -14.61 7.88 -11.66
CA TYR A 149 -14.21 7.52 -10.29
C TYR A 149 -13.15 8.46 -9.70
N GLY A 150 -12.60 9.36 -10.52
CA GLY A 150 -11.62 10.36 -10.08
C GLY A 150 -10.42 9.74 -9.37
N VAL A 151 -10.07 10.28 -8.21
CA VAL A 151 -8.92 9.82 -7.41
C VAL A 151 -8.96 8.33 -7.04
N LYS A 152 -10.14 7.73 -6.98
CA LYS A 152 -10.29 6.29 -6.68
C LYS A 152 -9.73 5.39 -7.77
N SER A 153 -9.66 5.83 -9.02
CA SER A 153 -9.04 5.08 -10.11
C SER A 153 -7.54 4.85 -9.87
N TYR A 154 -6.90 5.77 -9.16
CA TYR A 154 -5.48 5.68 -8.80
C TYR A 154 -5.23 5.03 -7.43
N PHE A 155 -6.30 4.62 -6.72
CA PHE A 155 -6.14 3.99 -5.43
C PHE A 155 -5.47 2.62 -5.57
N PHE A 156 -4.29 2.52 -5.01
CA PHE A 156 -3.46 1.32 -5.03
C PHE A 156 -2.66 1.23 -3.74
N SER A 157 -2.19 0.04 -3.34
CA SER A 157 -1.45 -0.08 -2.09
C SER A 157 -0.40 -1.19 -2.10
N ASN A 158 0.86 -0.79 -1.92
CA ASN A 158 2.01 -1.69 -1.77
C ASN A 158 2.06 -2.44 -0.43
N VAL A 159 1.03 -2.37 0.38
CA VAL A 159 0.89 -3.21 1.58
C VAL A 159 0.83 -4.69 1.22
N CYS A 160 0.14 -5.02 0.12
CA CYS A 160 0.13 -6.34 -0.53
C CYS A 160 -0.23 -6.10 -1.99
N ALA A 161 0.76 -6.02 -2.88
CA ALA A 161 0.53 -5.70 -4.29
C ALA A 161 1.55 -6.37 -5.18
N ALA A 162 1.10 -6.87 -6.33
CA ALA A 162 1.94 -7.51 -7.33
C ALA A 162 1.93 -6.72 -8.64
N TYR A 163 3.04 -6.77 -9.36
CA TYR A 163 3.28 -6.10 -10.64
C TYR A 163 3.87 -7.06 -11.65
N ARG A 164 3.46 -6.94 -12.94
CA ARG A 164 4.22 -7.52 -14.04
C ARG A 164 5.55 -6.82 -14.14
N ARG A 165 6.65 -7.57 -13.99
CA ARG A 165 8.01 -7.01 -13.95
C ARG A 165 8.38 -6.31 -15.24
N ASP A 166 8.07 -6.90 -16.39
CA ASP A 166 8.33 -6.33 -17.70
C ASP A 166 7.60 -5.00 -17.90
N VAL A 167 6.31 -4.94 -17.56
CA VAL A 167 5.51 -3.72 -17.65
C VAL A 167 6.01 -2.65 -16.67
N TYR A 168 6.31 -3.04 -15.41
CA TYR A 168 6.87 -2.14 -14.41
C TYR A 168 8.14 -1.46 -14.91
N LEU A 169 9.06 -2.24 -15.51
CA LEU A 169 10.29 -1.72 -16.06
C LEU A 169 10.05 -0.85 -17.30
N ALA A 170 9.11 -1.23 -18.17
CA ALA A 170 8.77 -0.49 -19.38
C ALA A 170 8.24 0.91 -19.09
N VAL A 171 7.46 1.09 -18.01
CA VAL A 171 6.95 2.41 -17.58
C VAL A 171 7.96 3.19 -16.74
N GLY A 172 9.18 2.68 -16.58
CA GLY A 172 10.30 3.35 -15.90
C GLY A 172 10.33 3.18 -14.37
N GLY A 173 9.59 2.22 -13.80
CA GLY A 173 9.59 1.94 -12.36
C GLY A 173 8.94 3.04 -11.51
N PHE A 174 9.13 2.97 -10.19
CA PHE A 174 8.67 4.03 -9.29
C PHE A 174 9.39 5.36 -9.53
N ASP A 175 8.70 6.47 -9.25
CA ASP A 175 9.37 7.77 -9.19
C ASP A 175 10.34 7.82 -8.00
N THR A 176 11.51 8.39 -8.20
CA THR A 176 12.54 8.51 -7.16
C THR A 176 13.25 9.87 -7.28
N PRO A 177 13.47 10.60 -6.17
CA PRO A 177 13.00 10.29 -4.83
C PRO A 177 11.50 10.58 -4.65
N ILE A 178 10.81 9.74 -3.87
CA ILE A 178 9.42 9.96 -3.51
C ILE A 178 9.18 9.71 -2.01
N ILE A 179 8.63 10.71 -1.33
CA ILE A 179 8.47 10.68 0.12
C ILE A 179 7.24 9.88 0.61
N SER A 180 6.31 9.54 -0.29
CA SER A 180 5.06 8.83 0.02
C SER A 180 4.28 8.57 -1.26
N ASN A 181 3.28 7.67 -1.22
CA ASN A 181 2.32 7.40 -2.31
C ASN A 181 2.98 6.96 -3.64
N GLU A 182 4.11 6.28 -3.57
CA GLU A 182 4.78 5.70 -4.73
C GLU A 182 3.86 4.73 -5.49
N ASP A 183 3.01 4.02 -4.75
CA ASP A 183 2.00 3.09 -5.27
C ASP A 183 0.93 3.78 -6.10
N MET A 184 0.36 4.88 -5.60
CA MET A 184 -0.62 5.68 -6.31
C MET A 184 -0.03 6.33 -7.57
N MET A 185 1.23 6.81 -7.51
CA MET A 185 1.91 7.39 -8.66
C MET A 185 2.23 6.33 -9.72
N MET A 186 2.58 5.12 -9.31
CA MET A 186 2.75 3.99 -10.21
C MET A 186 1.42 3.56 -10.84
N ALA A 187 0.34 3.52 -10.06
CA ALA A 187 -0.99 3.25 -10.58
C ALA A 187 -1.38 4.25 -11.69
N ALA A 188 -1.12 5.54 -11.50
CA ALA A 188 -1.35 6.56 -12.51
C ALA A 188 -0.50 6.32 -13.77
N LYS A 189 0.81 6.00 -13.63
CA LYS A 189 1.68 5.66 -14.78
C LYS A 189 1.12 4.50 -15.59
N LEU A 190 0.69 3.43 -14.91
CA LEU A 190 0.18 2.23 -15.57
C LEU A 190 -1.13 2.50 -16.31
N LEU A 191 -2.07 3.20 -15.68
CA LEU A 191 -3.35 3.56 -16.32
C LEU A 191 -3.12 4.44 -17.57
N HIS A 192 -2.30 5.51 -17.46
CA HIS A 192 -2.00 6.39 -18.59
C HIS A 192 -1.14 5.72 -19.68
N ALA A 193 -0.50 4.59 -19.38
CA ALA A 193 0.15 3.74 -20.38
C ALA A 193 -0.80 2.71 -21.02
N GLY A 194 -2.11 2.76 -20.70
CA GLY A 194 -3.15 1.90 -21.28
C GLY A 194 -3.28 0.53 -20.62
N TYR A 195 -2.63 0.30 -19.48
CA TYR A 195 -2.77 -0.93 -18.71
C TYR A 195 -3.93 -0.86 -17.71
N ALA A 196 -4.37 -2.04 -17.27
CA ALA A 196 -5.38 -2.18 -16.24
C ALA A 196 -4.77 -2.50 -14.87
N LEU A 197 -5.47 -2.08 -13.80
CA LEU A 197 -5.18 -2.39 -12.41
C LEU A 197 -6.29 -3.25 -11.83
N ALA A 198 -5.97 -4.26 -11.04
CA ALA A 198 -6.95 -5.11 -10.39
C ALA A 198 -6.92 -4.99 -8.87
N TYR A 199 -8.11 -5.03 -8.28
CA TYR A 199 -8.28 -5.25 -6.84
C TYR A 199 -8.77 -6.67 -6.61
N ALA A 200 -8.01 -7.44 -5.83
CA ALA A 200 -8.25 -8.84 -5.51
C ALA A 200 -8.67 -8.97 -4.02
N PRO A 201 -9.97 -8.87 -3.69
CA PRO A 201 -10.45 -8.84 -2.31
C PRO A 201 -10.20 -10.16 -1.56
N ASP A 202 -10.09 -11.28 -2.27
CA ASP A 202 -9.82 -12.60 -1.69
C ASP A 202 -8.37 -12.76 -1.25
N ALA A 203 -7.45 -11.97 -1.81
CA ALA A 203 -6.06 -11.86 -1.37
C ALA A 203 -5.98 -10.89 -0.19
N ALA A 204 -6.31 -11.39 1.02
CA ALA A 204 -6.44 -10.53 2.18
C ALA A 204 -5.22 -10.58 3.10
N VAL A 205 -4.89 -9.41 3.66
CA VAL A 205 -3.85 -9.25 4.69
C VAL A 205 -4.37 -8.47 5.89
N VAL A 206 -3.97 -8.86 7.08
CA VAL A 206 -4.21 -8.08 8.29
C VAL A 206 -3.14 -7.00 8.38
N HIS A 207 -3.59 -5.73 8.38
CA HIS A 207 -2.70 -4.56 8.45
C HIS A 207 -3.41 -3.40 9.14
N SER A 208 -2.86 -2.94 10.24
CA SER A 208 -3.43 -1.87 11.08
C SER A 208 -2.34 -1.02 11.71
N HIS A 209 -2.59 0.27 11.77
CA HIS A 209 -1.71 1.23 12.47
C HIS A 209 -2.50 2.03 13.50
N ARG A 210 -1.94 2.18 14.67
CA ARG A 210 -2.43 3.13 15.68
C ARG A 210 -1.56 4.38 15.63
N TYR A 211 -1.91 5.33 14.77
CA TYR A 211 -1.22 6.61 14.71
C TYR A 211 -1.69 7.54 15.82
N THR A 212 -0.75 8.22 16.45
CA THR A 212 -1.05 9.43 17.21
C THR A 212 -1.55 10.53 16.26
N LEU A 213 -2.25 11.53 16.78
CA LEU A 213 -2.70 12.67 15.97
C LEU A 213 -1.54 13.41 15.29
N GLU A 214 -0.38 13.47 15.96
CA GLU A 214 0.82 14.10 15.41
C GLU A 214 1.40 13.31 14.23
N GLU A 215 1.54 11.99 14.38
CA GLU A 215 2.00 11.10 13.29
C GLU A 215 1.06 11.17 12.10
N GLU A 216 -0.24 11.18 12.36
CA GLU A 216 -1.26 11.30 11.32
C GLU A 216 -1.17 12.65 10.60
N LEU A 217 -0.99 13.76 11.34
CA LEU A 217 -0.78 15.09 10.77
C LEU A 217 0.46 15.11 9.87
N ARG A 218 1.61 14.66 10.39
CA ARG A 218 2.88 14.62 9.64
C ARG A 218 2.76 13.76 8.37
N ARG A 219 2.10 12.59 8.47
CA ARG A 219 1.84 11.71 7.34
C ARG A 219 1.00 12.41 6.28
N ASN A 220 -0.10 13.06 6.67
CA ASN A 220 -0.99 13.72 5.72
C ASN A 220 -0.38 14.99 5.11
N ILE A 221 0.54 15.69 5.78
CA ILE A 221 1.35 16.74 5.17
C ILE A 221 2.22 16.17 4.05
N ARG A 222 2.89 15.03 4.26
CA ARG A 222 3.69 14.36 3.21
C ARG A 222 2.82 13.96 2.01
N ILE A 223 1.68 13.33 2.27
CA ILE A 223 0.71 12.96 1.23
C ILE A 223 0.27 14.20 0.44
N GLY A 224 -0.09 15.28 1.11
CA GLY A 224 -0.52 16.52 0.45
C GLY A 224 0.57 17.12 -0.45
N LYS A 225 1.84 17.07 -0.03
CA LYS A 225 2.98 17.53 -0.86
C LYS A 225 3.10 16.71 -2.14
N VAL A 226 3.05 15.38 -2.04
CA VAL A 226 3.13 14.49 -3.20
C VAL A 226 1.95 14.71 -4.15
N LEU A 227 0.72 14.79 -3.63
CA LEU A 227 -0.46 15.04 -4.46
C LEU A 227 -0.38 16.40 -5.20
N GLU A 228 0.24 17.41 -4.62
CA GLU A 228 0.46 18.69 -5.31
C GLU A 228 1.59 18.60 -6.35
N GLN A 229 2.71 17.94 -6.00
CA GLN A 229 3.84 17.74 -6.90
C GLN A 229 3.45 16.99 -8.19
N TYR A 230 2.56 16.01 -8.06
CA TYR A 230 2.10 15.16 -9.17
C TYR A 230 0.69 15.51 -9.65
N ARG A 231 0.21 16.73 -9.37
CA ARG A 231 -1.16 17.16 -9.71
C ARG A 231 -1.51 16.97 -11.19
N GLU A 232 -0.57 17.23 -12.09
CA GLU A 232 -0.79 17.10 -13.54
C GLU A 232 -0.96 15.64 -13.99
N ARG A 233 -0.36 14.68 -13.26
CA ARG A 233 -0.55 13.25 -13.52
C ARG A 233 -1.87 12.72 -12.98
N LEU A 234 -2.38 13.32 -11.93
CA LEU A 234 -3.63 12.93 -11.27
C LEU A 234 -4.79 13.76 -11.81
N THR A 235 -5.12 13.56 -13.08
CA THR A 235 -6.23 14.27 -13.76
C THR A 235 -7.58 13.89 -13.16
N ASP A 236 -8.56 14.82 -13.26
CA ASP A 236 -9.96 14.63 -12.86
C ASP A 236 -10.17 14.11 -11.41
N THR A 237 -9.28 14.49 -10.48
CA THR A 237 -9.35 14.00 -9.11
C THR A 237 -10.07 14.99 -8.18
N ASP A 238 -11.29 14.65 -7.77
CA ASP A 238 -11.96 15.26 -6.62
C ASP A 238 -11.79 14.38 -5.38
N ALA A 239 -10.63 14.53 -4.72
CA ALA A 239 -10.33 13.81 -3.49
C ALA A 239 -11.22 14.25 -2.32
N GLU A 240 -11.82 15.44 -2.36
CA GLU A 240 -12.71 15.93 -1.31
C GLU A 240 -14.04 15.19 -1.34
N THR A 241 -14.60 14.92 -2.52
CA THR A 241 -15.84 14.14 -2.66
C THR A 241 -15.72 12.74 -2.06
N GLU A 242 -14.59 12.06 -2.27
CA GLU A 242 -14.37 10.74 -1.69
C GLU A 242 -14.19 10.79 -0.17
N GLY A 243 -13.53 11.83 0.34
CA GLY A 243 -13.45 12.10 1.78
C GLY A 243 -14.83 12.25 2.43
N TRP A 244 -15.73 12.99 1.78
CA TRP A 244 -17.11 13.16 2.25
C TRP A 244 -17.94 11.86 2.20
N ARG A 245 -17.73 11.01 1.19
CA ARG A 245 -18.36 9.69 1.11
C ARG A 245 -17.93 8.80 2.27
N MET A 246 -16.63 8.78 2.56
CA MET A 246 -16.07 8.03 3.69
C MET A 246 -16.61 8.54 5.02
N LEU A 247 -16.66 9.86 5.24
CA LEU A 247 -17.22 10.47 6.45
C LEU A 247 -18.68 10.07 6.67
N ARG A 248 -19.50 10.10 5.63
CA ARG A 248 -20.89 9.66 5.70
C ARG A 248 -21.02 8.19 6.03
N TYR A 249 -20.25 7.34 5.36
CA TYR A 249 -20.31 5.89 5.57
C TYR A 249 -19.88 5.53 7.00
N VAL A 250 -18.68 5.90 7.40
CA VAL A 250 -18.13 5.55 8.72
C VAL A 250 -18.94 6.21 9.84
N GLY A 251 -19.24 7.51 9.72
CA GLY A 251 -20.04 8.22 10.72
C GLY A 251 -21.45 7.65 10.86
N GLY A 252 -22.11 7.33 9.75
CA GLY A 252 -23.43 6.71 9.75
C GLY A 252 -23.45 5.33 10.43
N GLU A 253 -22.43 4.49 10.14
CA GLU A 253 -22.31 3.17 10.79
C GLU A 253 -22.03 3.29 12.29
N LEU A 254 -21.16 4.21 12.71
CA LEU A 254 -20.87 4.44 14.13
C LEU A 254 -22.10 4.94 14.90
N VAL A 255 -22.91 5.80 14.28
CA VAL A 255 -24.20 6.23 14.87
C VAL A 255 -25.17 5.05 14.98
N ARG A 256 -25.29 4.23 13.93
CA ARG A 256 -26.15 3.03 13.91
C ARG A 256 -25.76 2.03 15.01
N GLN A 257 -24.46 1.86 15.23
CA GLN A 257 -23.88 0.98 16.25
C GLN A 257 -23.85 1.62 17.64
N ARG A 258 -24.29 2.88 17.80
CA ARG A 258 -24.25 3.66 19.04
C ARG A 258 -22.84 3.85 19.63
N CYS A 259 -21.80 3.80 18.77
CA CYS A 259 -20.40 3.98 19.14
C CYS A 259 -20.00 5.47 19.16
N TYR A 260 -20.65 6.29 20.00
CA TYR A 260 -20.49 7.76 19.98
C TYR A 260 -19.08 8.22 20.36
N GLY A 261 -18.38 7.53 21.26
CA GLY A 261 -16.98 7.83 21.60
C GLY A 261 -16.04 7.63 20.41
N GLU A 262 -16.26 6.56 19.65
CA GLU A 262 -15.52 6.27 18.41
C GLU A 262 -15.86 7.29 17.31
N LEU A 263 -17.10 7.76 17.23
CA LEU A 263 -17.51 8.81 16.30
C LEU A 263 -16.75 10.12 16.55
N ILE A 264 -16.62 10.53 17.81
CA ILE A 264 -15.87 11.73 18.18
C ILE A 264 -14.40 11.55 17.79
N SER A 265 -13.78 10.41 18.14
CA SER A 265 -12.42 10.09 17.77
C SER A 265 -12.23 10.12 16.26
N PHE A 266 -13.12 9.48 15.50
CA PHE A 266 -13.11 9.48 14.03
C PHE A 266 -13.15 10.90 13.44
N CYS A 267 -14.05 11.76 13.95
CA CYS A 267 -14.14 13.16 13.50
C CYS A 267 -12.84 13.94 13.75
N ILE A 268 -12.20 13.73 14.91
CA ILE A 268 -10.92 14.38 15.23
C ILE A 268 -9.84 13.91 14.24
N HIS A 269 -9.70 12.60 14.05
CA HIS A 269 -8.74 12.04 13.10
C HIS A 269 -9.00 12.51 11.66
N ALA A 270 -10.26 12.57 11.22
CA ALA A 270 -10.63 13.07 9.91
C ALA A 270 -10.26 14.55 9.72
N ALA A 271 -10.49 15.39 10.74
CA ALA A 271 -10.10 16.80 10.72
C ALA A 271 -8.57 16.97 10.63
N VAL A 272 -7.81 16.17 11.39
CA VAL A 272 -6.34 16.19 11.35
C VAL A 272 -5.81 15.77 9.97
N ARG A 273 -6.38 14.73 9.36
CA ARG A 273 -6.05 14.29 7.99
C ARG A 273 -6.30 15.40 6.98
N TYR A 274 -7.48 16.01 7.04
CA TYR A 274 -7.85 17.09 6.13
C TYR A 274 -6.89 18.28 6.28
N MET A 275 -6.63 18.74 7.52
CA MET A 275 -5.70 19.84 7.79
C MET A 275 -4.29 19.52 7.29
N GLY A 276 -3.77 18.32 7.59
CA GLY A 276 -2.45 17.90 7.14
C GLY A 276 -2.33 17.91 5.61
N ASN A 277 -3.33 17.36 4.91
CA ASN A 277 -3.35 17.37 3.44
C ASN A 277 -3.38 18.79 2.87
N ARG A 278 -4.22 19.68 3.42
CA ARG A 278 -4.29 21.09 2.99
C ARG A 278 -2.96 21.84 3.20
N VAL A 279 -2.31 21.64 4.35
CA VAL A 279 -0.98 22.22 4.63
C VAL A 279 0.05 21.65 3.64
N GLY A 280 0.04 20.34 3.42
CA GLY A 280 0.94 19.67 2.49
C GLY A 280 0.81 20.21 1.06
N ARG A 281 -0.40 20.34 0.53
CA ARG A 281 -0.66 20.92 -0.80
C ARG A 281 -0.17 22.35 -0.92
N ARG A 282 -0.40 23.20 0.11
CA ARG A 282 0.07 24.59 0.09
C ARG A 282 1.60 24.67 0.07
N THR A 283 2.28 23.86 0.86
CA THR A 283 3.75 23.86 0.96
C THR A 283 4.44 23.12 -0.20
N GLY A 284 3.74 22.22 -0.89
CA GLY A 284 4.20 21.57 -2.11
C GLY A 284 4.32 22.52 -3.31
N LYS A 285 3.42 23.50 -3.42
CA LYS A 285 3.46 24.55 -4.46
C LYS A 285 4.69 25.45 -4.43
N MET A 286 5.34 25.58 -3.27
CA MET A 286 6.44 26.57 -3.07
C MET A 286 7.82 26.07 -3.53
N ARG A 287 7.90 24.91 -4.19
CA ARG A 287 9.17 24.30 -4.66
C ARG A 287 9.22 23.97 -6.16
N SER A 288 8.27 24.47 -6.94
CA SER A 288 8.28 24.39 -8.41
C SER A 288 8.88 25.64 -9.03
#